data_a552abf665ab93f961eaa98a8b7f8437
#
_entry.id   a552abf665ab93f961eaa98a8b7f8437
#
_cell.length_a   1.000
_cell.length_b   1.000
_cell.length_c   1.000
_cell.angle_alpha   90.00
_cell.angle_beta   90.00
_cell.angle_gamma   90.00
#
_symmetry.space_group_name_H-M   'P 1'
#
loop_
_entity.id
_entity.type
_entity.pdbx_description
1 polymer ?
#
loop_
_entity_poly.entity_id
_entity_poly.type
_entity_poly.pdbx_seq_one_letter_code
_entity_poly.pdbx_strand_id
1 'polypeptide(L)'
;MTSDTTSPATTALRAAAGLNLLTWPALDASGAAAVVTARSGGVSSGPYATLNLSVSVGDDPGRVLENRRRLAAAFGAAPGDFVFARQVHGAGVRVVGPADRGSGALSLDDAIDGADALVTTSPGVVLAILTADCVPIVLHDPAAGVLACVHAGWRGTVAGVSAAAVAAMQSLGARPSRIVGGLGPAIAAARYQVGPDVQQAVTRSFGPAADAFLRTDPSAPGRWLLDLWAANRHALRETGVPASQIHTTDLPTGPPPPAAPVHPTSPADPASPMDPTSPGHFFSDRFVRPCGRLALVARLRAPGANSENVTL
;
A
#
# COMPACT_ATOMS: atom_id res chain seq x y z
N MET A 1 -9.77 -8.02 39.13
CA MET A 1 -10.37 -7.24 38.05
C MET A 1 -9.24 -6.94 37.08
N THR A 2 -9.04 -7.81 36.10
CA THR A 2 -8.03 -7.66 35.04
C THR A 2 -8.69 -6.88 33.91
N SER A 3 -8.33 -5.62 33.73
CA SER A 3 -8.73 -4.81 32.59
C SER A 3 -8.05 -5.39 31.34
N ASP A 4 -8.86 -6.04 30.53
CA ASP A 4 -8.51 -6.48 29.18
C ASP A 4 -8.39 -5.23 28.30
N THR A 5 -7.19 -4.65 28.26
CA THR A 5 -6.86 -3.59 27.32
C THR A 5 -6.54 -4.23 25.97
N THR A 6 -7.59 -4.56 25.22
CA THR A 6 -7.44 -4.89 23.79
C THR A 6 -6.79 -3.69 23.11
N SER A 7 -5.54 -3.84 22.70
CA SER A 7 -4.85 -2.86 21.86
C SER A 7 -5.73 -2.61 20.61
N PRO A 8 -6.03 -1.35 20.24
CA PRO A 8 -6.87 -1.09 19.08
C PRO A 8 -6.25 -1.74 17.85
N ALA A 9 -7.11 -2.39 17.05
CA ALA A 9 -6.67 -3.07 15.83
C ALA A 9 -5.87 -2.11 14.95
N THR A 10 -4.68 -2.54 14.51
CA THR A 10 -3.75 -1.73 13.70
C THR A 10 -4.36 -1.33 12.36
N THR A 11 -5.26 -2.18 11.83
CA THR A 11 -5.98 -1.98 10.56
C THR A 11 -7.43 -2.43 10.70
N ALA A 12 -8.30 -1.89 9.86
CA ALA A 12 -9.70 -2.26 9.79
C ALA A 12 -10.12 -2.48 8.32
N LEU A 13 -11.02 -3.43 8.10
CA LEU A 13 -11.67 -3.63 6.81
C LEU A 13 -13.02 -2.97 6.81
N ARG A 14 -13.29 -2.23 5.73
CA ARG A 14 -14.57 -1.57 5.50
C ARG A 14 -15.11 -1.97 4.13
N ALA A 15 -16.39 -2.28 4.08
CA ALA A 15 -17.11 -2.42 2.82
C ALA A 15 -17.70 -1.06 2.44
N ALA A 16 -17.41 -0.58 1.23
CA ALA A 16 -17.98 0.65 0.69
C ALA A 16 -18.27 0.47 -0.80
N ALA A 17 -19.51 0.78 -1.21
CA ALA A 17 -19.97 0.68 -2.61
C ALA A 17 -19.61 -0.65 -3.30
N GLY A 18 -19.67 -1.77 -2.55
CA GLY A 18 -19.34 -3.11 -3.06
C GLY A 18 -17.84 -3.44 -3.14
N LEU A 19 -16.97 -2.55 -2.65
CA LEU A 19 -15.53 -2.79 -2.52
C LEU A 19 -15.15 -3.11 -1.08
N ASN A 20 -14.14 -3.97 -0.92
CA ASN A 20 -13.46 -4.19 0.36
C ASN A 20 -12.22 -3.31 0.42
N LEU A 21 -12.16 -2.43 1.43
CA LEU A 21 -11.11 -1.44 1.60
C LEU A 21 -10.44 -1.63 2.96
N LEU A 22 -9.12 -1.74 2.97
CA LEU A 22 -8.32 -1.77 4.19
C LEU A 22 -8.02 -0.34 4.62
N THR A 23 -8.24 -0.01 5.89
CA THR A 23 -8.02 1.31 6.49
C THR A 23 -7.11 1.22 7.72
N TRP A 24 -6.60 2.35 8.17
CA TRP A 24 -5.86 2.48 9.43
C TRP A 24 -6.58 3.46 10.36
N PRO A 25 -7.17 3.00 11.48
CA PRO A 25 -7.83 3.89 12.45
C PRO A 25 -6.96 5.04 12.93
N ALA A 26 -5.65 4.83 13.07
CA ALA A 26 -4.71 5.86 13.48
C ALA A 26 -4.58 7.00 12.45
N LEU A 27 -4.61 6.68 11.14
CA LEU A 27 -4.61 7.68 10.07
C LEU A 27 -5.94 8.44 10.01
N ASP A 28 -7.05 7.72 10.14
CA ASP A 28 -8.38 8.33 10.23
C ASP A 28 -8.46 9.34 11.39
N ALA A 29 -7.98 8.94 12.58
CA ALA A 29 -7.92 9.80 13.76
C ALA A 29 -6.97 11.00 13.58
N SER A 30 -5.92 10.86 12.76
CA SER A 30 -4.98 11.96 12.47
C SER A 30 -5.52 12.97 11.46
N GLY A 31 -6.63 12.70 10.76
CA GLY A 31 -7.21 13.60 9.77
C GLY A 31 -6.85 13.26 8.31
N ALA A 32 -6.31 12.08 8.04
CA ALA A 32 -6.10 11.58 6.69
C ALA A 32 -7.05 10.42 6.40
N ALA A 33 -7.73 10.45 5.25
CA ALA A 33 -8.43 9.29 4.73
C ALA A 33 -7.46 8.49 3.86
N ALA A 34 -7.23 7.21 4.20
CA ALA A 34 -6.33 6.35 3.47
C ALA A 34 -6.87 4.92 3.39
N VAL A 35 -6.86 4.32 2.19
CA VAL A 35 -7.32 2.96 1.98
C VAL A 35 -6.41 2.19 1.02
N VAL A 36 -6.32 0.86 1.21
CA VAL A 36 -5.82 -0.06 0.19
C VAL A 36 -6.97 -0.93 -0.29
N THR A 37 -7.12 -1.05 -1.60
CA THR A 37 -8.16 -1.89 -2.20
C THR A 37 -7.83 -3.37 -2.07
N ALA A 38 -8.85 -4.21 -1.84
CA ALA A 38 -8.76 -5.63 -2.16
C ALA A 38 -8.89 -5.84 -3.68
N ARG A 39 -8.71 -7.10 -4.15
CA ARG A 39 -8.85 -7.44 -5.57
C ARG A 39 -10.29 -7.65 -6.03
N SER A 40 -11.25 -7.71 -5.11
CA SER A 40 -12.66 -8.01 -5.38
C SER A 40 -13.50 -6.74 -5.63
N GLY A 41 -14.66 -6.91 -6.29
CA GLY A 41 -15.64 -5.83 -6.51
C GLY A 41 -15.51 -5.07 -7.84
N GLY A 42 -14.57 -5.48 -8.70
CA GLY A 42 -14.38 -4.88 -10.02
C GLY A 42 -15.03 -5.66 -11.16
N VAL A 43 -14.71 -5.24 -12.40
CA VAL A 43 -15.25 -5.79 -13.65
C VAL A 43 -14.19 -6.47 -14.54
N SER A 44 -12.93 -6.43 -14.15
CA SER A 44 -11.84 -7.11 -14.85
C SER A 44 -11.99 -8.62 -14.77
N SER A 45 -11.44 -9.36 -15.72
CA SER A 45 -11.57 -10.82 -15.82
C SER A 45 -10.20 -11.51 -15.96
N GLY A 46 -10.19 -12.84 -15.95
CA GLY A 46 -8.98 -13.63 -16.09
C GLY A 46 -7.96 -13.31 -14.99
N PRO A 47 -6.67 -13.11 -15.34
CA PRO A 47 -5.61 -12.84 -14.35
C PRO A 47 -5.77 -11.50 -13.62
N TYR A 48 -6.64 -10.62 -14.12
CA TYR A 48 -6.93 -9.29 -13.58
C TYR A 48 -8.18 -9.26 -12.69
N ALA A 49 -8.83 -10.41 -12.47
CA ALA A 49 -10.11 -10.49 -11.75
C ALA A 49 -9.94 -10.10 -10.27
N THR A 50 -10.73 -9.10 -9.77
CA THR A 50 -11.73 -8.36 -10.54
C THR A 50 -11.46 -6.85 -10.56
N LEU A 51 -10.82 -6.28 -9.51
CA LEU A 51 -10.61 -4.84 -9.31
C LEU A 51 -9.16 -4.45 -9.68
N ASN A 52 -8.75 -4.72 -10.93
CA ASN A 52 -7.48 -4.19 -11.42
C ASN A 52 -7.58 -2.68 -11.66
N LEU A 53 -6.61 -1.92 -11.13
CA LEU A 53 -6.57 -0.46 -11.19
C LEU A 53 -5.45 0.09 -12.08
N SER A 54 -4.66 -0.82 -12.71
CA SER A 54 -3.56 -0.43 -13.59
C SER A 54 -3.94 -0.53 -15.06
N VAL A 55 -3.71 0.54 -15.80
CA VAL A 55 -3.87 0.59 -17.27
C VAL A 55 -2.63 0.04 -18.02
N SER A 56 -1.57 -0.38 -17.31
CA SER A 56 -0.27 -0.76 -17.90
C SER A 56 0.05 -2.25 -17.85
N VAL A 57 -0.87 -3.09 -17.37
CA VAL A 57 -0.60 -4.52 -17.17
C VAL A 57 -1.18 -5.43 -18.26
N GLY A 58 -1.83 -4.86 -19.28
CA GLY A 58 -2.42 -5.58 -20.40
C GLY A 58 -3.87 -6.00 -20.21
N ASP A 59 -4.57 -5.44 -19.24
CA ASP A 59 -6.02 -5.56 -19.09
C ASP A 59 -6.77 -4.65 -20.07
N ASP A 60 -8.06 -4.89 -20.26
CA ASP A 60 -8.94 -4.01 -21.04
C ASP A 60 -9.03 -2.61 -20.40
N PRO A 61 -8.65 -1.54 -21.11
CA PRO A 61 -8.65 -0.19 -20.55
C PRO A 61 -10.02 0.26 -20.05
N GLY A 62 -11.10 -0.12 -20.74
CA GLY A 62 -12.48 0.25 -20.37
C GLY A 62 -12.86 -0.36 -19.01
N ARG A 63 -12.45 -1.62 -18.76
CA ARG A 63 -12.68 -2.27 -17.47
C ARG A 63 -11.86 -1.61 -16.34
N VAL A 64 -10.62 -1.24 -16.63
CA VAL A 64 -9.77 -0.54 -15.63
C VAL A 64 -10.37 0.83 -15.29
N LEU A 65 -10.85 1.59 -16.26
CA LEU A 65 -11.52 2.88 -16.01
C LEU A 65 -12.81 2.71 -15.21
N GLU A 66 -13.61 1.68 -15.49
CA GLU A 66 -14.78 1.36 -14.66
C GLU A 66 -14.39 0.99 -13.23
N ASN A 67 -13.31 0.21 -13.04
CA ASN A 67 -12.78 -0.10 -11.71
C ASN A 67 -12.33 1.16 -10.96
N ARG A 68 -11.64 2.08 -11.65
CA ARG A 68 -11.23 3.37 -11.07
C ARG A 68 -12.43 4.25 -10.70
N ARG A 69 -13.49 4.24 -11.52
CA ARG A 69 -14.74 4.94 -11.20
C ARG A 69 -15.41 4.37 -9.96
N ARG A 70 -15.44 3.03 -9.80
CA ARG A 70 -15.95 2.36 -8.60
C ARG A 70 -15.13 2.73 -7.36
N LEU A 71 -13.80 2.71 -7.47
CA LEU A 71 -12.93 3.14 -6.37
C LEU A 71 -13.19 4.60 -5.99
N ALA A 72 -13.31 5.49 -6.97
CA ALA A 72 -13.60 6.90 -6.71
C ALA A 72 -14.92 7.08 -5.96
N ALA A 73 -15.98 6.41 -6.40
CA ALA A 73 -17.27 6.42 -5.71
C ALA A 73 -17.19 5.87 -4.28
N ALA A 74 -16.51 4.74 -4.08
CA ALA A 74 -16.32 4.15 -2.75
C ALA A 74 -15.47 5.04 -1.82
N PHE A 75 -14.51 5.80 -2.38
CA PHE A 75 -13.66 6.73 -1.63
C PHE A 75 -14.31 8.12 -1.44
N GLY A 76 -15.51 8.33 -2.00
CA GLY A 76 -16.21 9.62 -1.93
C GLY A 76 -15.45 10.74 -2.65
N ALA A 77 -14.90 10.46 -3.84
CA ALA A 77 -14.13 11.37 -4.67
C ALA A 77 -14.56 11.27 -6.15
N ALA A 78 -14.23 12.27 -6.96
CA ALA A 78 -14.37 12.17 -8.41
C ALA A 78 -13.13 11.52 -9.03
N PRO A 79 -13.22 10.78 -10.15
CA PRO A 79 -12.05 10.23 -10.84
C PRO A 79 -10.98 11.27 -11.16
N GLY A 80 -11.38 12.50 -11.48
CA GLY A 80 -10.47 13.62 -11.75
C GLY A 80 -9.78 14.21 -10.51
N ASP A 81 -10.07 13.72 -9.30
CA ASP A 81 -9.35 14.14 -8.10
C ASP A 81 -8.05 13.34 -7.89
N PHE A 82 -7.94 12.19 -8.56
CA PHE A 82 -6.82 11.27 -8.38
C PHE A 82 -5.58 11.73 -9.15
N VAL A 83 -4.43 11.51 -8.53
CA VAL A 83 -3.12 11.71 -9.14
C VAL A 83 -2.36 10.40 -9.07
N PHE A 84 -2.04 9.85 -10.23
CA PHE A 84 -1.24 8.63 -10.39
C PHE A 84 0.16 8.98 -10.88
N ALA A 85 1.14 8.19 -10.46
CA ALA A 85 2.49 8.30 -10.98
C ALA A 85 2.83 7.13 -11.94
N ARG A 86 3.71 7.39 -12.88
CA ARG A 86 4.46 6.36 -13.62
C ARG A 86 5.58 5.86 -12.71
N GLN A 87 5.27 4.84 -11.91
CA GLN A 87 6.19 4.22 -10.95
C GLN A 87 7.32 3.48 -11.68
N VAL A 88 8.55 3.68 -11.23
CA VAL A 88 9.76 3.14 -11.84
C VAL A 88 10.57 2.25 -10.89
N HIS A 89 10.04 1.96 -9.71
CA HIS A 89 10.72 1.25 -8.61
C HIS A 89 11.99 1.97 -8.13
N GLY A 90 12.01 3.30 -8.21
CA GLY A 90 13.08 4.17 -7.76
C GLY A 90 12.81 4.83 -6.40
N ALA A 91 13.49 5.96 -6.18
CA ALA A 91 13.28 6.81 -5.00
C ALA A 91 12.79 8.22 -5.38
N GLY A 92 12.28 8.40 -6.61
CA GLY A 92 11.72 9.68 -7.08
C GLY A 92 10.49 10.09 -6.26
N VAL A 93 10.47 11.33 -5.81
CA VAL A 93 9.37 11.94 -5.06
C VAL A 93 8.85 13.15 -5.82
N ARG A 94 7.52 13.30 -5.88
CA ARG A 94 6.87 14.50 -6.45
C ARG A 94 5.91 15.11 -5.44
N VAL A 95 6.06 16.41 -5.23
CA VAL A 95 5.06 17.23 -4.56
C VAL A 95 4.01 17.61 -5.60
N VAL A 96 2.75 17.30 -5.31
CA VAL A 96 1.61 17.51 -6.21
C VAL A 96 0.55 18.38 -5.55
N GLY A 97 -0.14 19.16 -6.35
CA GLY A 97 -1.15 20.11 -5.92
C GLY A 97 -2.43 20.07 -6.76
N PRO A 98 -3.31 21.06 -6.62
CA PRO A 98 -4.59 21.10 -7.35
C PRO A 98 -4.45 21.05 -8.87
N ALA A 99 -3.35 21.59 -9.43
CA ALA A 99 -3.08 21.57 -10.87
C ALA A 99 -2.77 20.17 -11.43
N ASP A 100 -2.34 19.25 -10.57
CA ASP A 100 -1.98 17.88 -10.95
C ASP A 100 -3.17 16.92 -10.89
N ARG A 101 -4.35 17.37 -10.43
CA ARG A 101 -5.56 16.55 -10.35
C ARG A 101 -5.92 15.99 -11.71
N GLY A 102 -6.23 14.70 -11.75
CA GLY A 102 -6.54 13.94 -12.97
C GLY A 102 -5.31 13.33 -13.66
N SER A 103 -4.10 13.71 -13.30
CA SER A 103 -2.88 13.14 -13.89
C SER A 103 -2.83 11.63 -13.70
N GLY A 104 -2.68 10.89 -14.80
CA GLY A 104 -2.66 9.42 -14.81
C GLY A 104 -4.03 8.77 -14.55
N ALA A 105 -5.11 9.53 -14.37
CA ALA A 105 -6.42 8.98 -14.01
C ALA A 105 -7.07 8.19 -15.16
N LEU A 106 -6.86 8.59 -16.38
CA LEU A 106 -7.43 7.95 -17.57
C LEU A 106 -6.38 7.19 -18.40
N SER A 107 -5.14 7.68 -18.45
CA SER A 107 -4.03 7.14 -19.23
C SER A 107 -2.73 7.30 -18.44
N LEU A 108 -1.66 6.60 -18.85
CA LEU A 108 -0.32 6.86 -18.33
C LEU A 108 0.39 8.03 -19.02
N ASP A 109 -0.16 8.57 -20.10
CA ASP A 109 0.52 9.58 -20.91
C ASP A 109 0.69 10.89 -20.16
N ASP A 110 -0.28 11.22 -19.30
CA ASP A 110 -0.30 12.40 -18.43
C ASP A 110 0.00 12.09 -16.95
N ALA A 111 0.42 10.85 -16.64
CA ALA A 111 0.81 10.48 -15.28
C ALA A 111 2.08 11.23 -14.84
N ILE A 112 2.19 11.46 -13.53
CA ILE A 112 3.40 12.04 -12.93
C ILE A 112 4.60 11.14 -13.21
N ASP A 113 5.56 11.60 -14.00
CA ASP A 113 6.65 10.77 -14.50
C ASP A 113 7.73 10.50 -13.45
N GLY A 114 8.22 9.25 -13.42
CA GLY A 114 9.41 8.85 -12.67
C GLY A 114 9.29 8.94 -11.15
N ALA A 115 8.08 8.93 -10.59
CA ALA A 115 7.86 9.03 -9.15
C ALA A 115 7.35 7.73 -8.54
N ASP A 116 7.97 7.32 -7.44
CA ASP A 116 7.53 6.23 -6.59
C ASP A 116 6.96 6.74 -5.25
N ALA A 117 6.97 8.07 -5.03
CA ALA A 117 6.26 8.71 -3.95
C ALA A 117 5.60 10.01 -4.42
N LEU A 118 4.38 10.23 -3.94
CA LEU A 118 3.62 11.46 -4.13
C LEU A 118 3.39 12.12 -2.78
N VAL A 119 3.57 13.44 -2.69
CA VAL A 119 3.38 14.23 -1.47
C VAL A 119 2.45 15.40 -1.77
N THR A 120 1.56 15.74 -0.85
CA THR A 120 0.66 16.90 -1.00
C THR A 120 0.37 17.60 0.33
N THR A 121 0.08 18.87 0.25
CA THR A 121 -0.52 19.68 1.32
C THR A 121 -1.95 20.13 0.98
N SER A 122 -2.50 19.65 -0.14
CA SER A 122 -3.76 20.16 -0.69
C SER A 122 -4.91 19.20 -0.39
N PRO A 123 -5.90 19.58 0.44
CA PRO A 123 -7.18 18.88 0.52
C PRO A 123 -7.82 18.81 -0.88
N GLY A 124 -8.48 17.69 -1.21
CA GLY A 124 -9.11 17.49 -2.51
C GLY A 124 -8.19 16.91 -3.60
N VAL A 125 -6.89 16.73 -3.33
CA VAL A 125 -6.00 15.90 -4.13
C VAL A 125 -5.99 14.50 -3.56
N VAL A 126 -6.29 13.48 -4.36
CA VAL A 126 -6.22 12.07 -3.99
C VAL A 126 -4.94 11.46 -4.56
N LEU A 127 -3.98 11.16 -3.68
CA LEU A 127 -2.76 10.46 -4.07
C LEU A 127 -3.07 9.00 -4.33
N ALA A 128 -2.54 8.42 -5.42
CA ALA A 128 -2.74 7.02 -5.79
C ALA A 128 -1.43 6.31 -6.13
N ILE A 129 -1.15 5.21 -5.45
CA ILE A 129 0.01 4.33 -5.67
C ILE A 129 -0.50 2.92 -5.98
N LEU A 130 0.05 2.30 -7.02
CA LEU A 130 -0.33 0.96 -7.47
C LEU A 130 0.68 -0.07 -7.01
N THR A 131 0.21 -1.20 -6.47
CA THR A 131 1.08 -2.29 -6.00
C THR A 131 0.54 -3.68 -6.34
N ALA A 132 1.45 -4.63 -6.43
CA ALA A 132 1.25 -6.06 -6.31
C ALA A 132 2.57 -6.63 -5.79
N ASP A 133 2.62 -6.96 -4.49
CA ASP A 133 3.77 -7.40 -3.68
C ASP A 133 4.63 -6.31 -3.04
N CYS A 134 4.86 -5.17 -3.70
CA CYS A 134 5.58 -4.05 -3.09
C CYS A 134 4.76 -3.43 -1.96
N VAL A 135 5.43 -2.86 -0.95
CA VAL A 135 4.77 -2.24 0.21
C VAL A 135 4.18 -0.88 -0.19
N PRO A 136 2.85 -0.70 -0.15
CA PRO A 136 2.25 0.63 -0.21
C PRO A 136 2.35 1.29 1.16
N ILE A 137 2.88 2.51 1.23
CA ILE A 137 3.08 3.25 2.48
C ILE A 137 2.34 4.58 2.40
N VAL A 138 1.58 4.91 3.44
CA VAL A 138 0.98 6.23 3.63
C VAL A 138 1.61 6.89 4.85
N LEU A 139 1.95 8.18 4.74
CA LEU A 139 2.53 8.97 5.83
C LEU A 139 1.75 10.28 5.96
N HIS A 140 1.42 10.68 7.19
CA HIS A 140 0.71 11.92 7.46
C HIS A 140 1.27 12.65 8.69
N ASP A 141 1.60 13.93 8.53
CA ASP A 141 1.83 14.84 9.65
C ASP A 141 0.58 15.72 9.85
N PRO A 142 -0.24 15.46 10.89
CA PRO A 142 -1.50 16.17 11.10
C PRO A 142 -1.31 17.66 11.42
N ALA A 143 -0.20 18.03 12.05
CA ALA A 143 0.03 19.42 12.43
C ALA A 143 0.52 20.27 11.26
N ALA A 144 1.26 19.67 10.32
CA ALA A 144 1.72 20.37 9.12
C ALA A 144 0.70 20.24 7.98
N GLY A 145 -0.28 19.32 8.06
CA GLY A 145 -1.20 19.02 6.98
C GLY A 145 -0.49 18.47 5.74
N VAL A 146 0.52 17.60 5.94
CA VAL A 146 1.31 17.01 4.86
C VAL A 146 1.02 15.53 4.76
N LEU A 147 0.66 15.06 3.58
CA LEU A 147 0.34 13.66 3.28
C LEU A 147 1.26 13.12 2.20
N ALA A 148 1.71 11.86 2.34
CA ALA A 148 2.46 11.16 1.31
C ALA A 148 1.92 9.74 1.09
N CYS A 149 1.98 9.27 -0.18
CA CYS A 149 1.83 7.88 -0.56
C CYS A 149 3.10 7.40 -1.25
N VAL A 150 3.62 6.23 -0.86
CA VAL A 150 4.92 5.70 -1.31
C VAL A 150 4.76 4.28 -1.83
N HIS A 151 5.39 3.98 -2.96
CA HIS A 151 5.56 2.65 -3.52
C HIS A 151 6.95 2.12 -3.14
N ALA A 152 7.02 1.18 -2.21
CA ALA A 152 8.27 0.65 -1.70
C ALA A 152 8.49 -0.82 -2.11
N GLY A 153 8.89 -1.06 -3.35
CA GLY A 153 9.48 -2.32 -3.78
C GLY A 153 10.93 -2.44 -3.30
N TRP A 154 11.59 -3.60 -3.45
CA TRP A 154 12.95 -3.79 -2.95
C TRP A 154 13.95 -2.77 -3.52
N ARG A 155 13.83 -2.41 -4.81
CA ARG A 155 14.70 -1.40 -5.44
C ARG A 155 14.51 -0.02 -4.82
N GLY A 156 13.25 0.41 -4.68
CA GLY A 156 12.92 1.69 -4.03
C GLY A 156 13.33 1.70 -2.56
N THR A 157 13.16 0.58 -1.86
CA THR A 157 13.57 0.42 -0.46
C THR A 157 15.08 0.61 -0.27
N VAL A 158 15.91 -0.07 -1.07
CA VAL A 158 17.38 0.10 -1.01
C VAL A 158 17.85 1.46 -1.54
N ALA A 159 17.08 2.08 -2.44
CA ALA A 159 17.33 3.44 -2.91
C ALA A 159 16.86 4.52 -1.93
N GLY A 160 16.19 4.16 -0.83
CA GLY A 160 15.77 5.08 0.22
C GLY A 160 14.48 5.85 -0.07
N VAL A 161 13.51 5.28 -0.83
CA VAL A 161 12.26 5.96 -1.19
C VAL A 161 11.47 6.45 0.02
N SER A 162 11.43 5.68 1.12
CA SER A 162 10.76 6.06 2.35
C SER A 162 11.43 7.28 3.01
N ALA A 163 12.76 7.31 3.04
CA ALA A 163 13.52 8.46 3.56
C ALA A 163 13.36 9.69 2.67
N ALA A 164 13.38 9.52 1.35
CA ALA A 164 13.16 10.60 0.39
C ALA A 164 11.75 11.22 0.53
N ALA A 165 10.73 10.38 0.75
CA ALA A 165 9.37 10.86 1.02
C ALA A 165 9.29 11.68 2.32
N VAL A 166 9.89 11.20 3.42
CA VAL A 166 9.96 11.93 4.69
C VAL A 166 10.70 13.26 4.52
N ALA A 167 11.82 13.27 3.79
CA ALA A 167 12.57 14.51 3.52
C ALA A 167 11.73 15.53 2.72
N ALA A 168 10.97 15.07 1.71
CA ALA A 168 10.05 15.91 0.97
C ALA A 168 8.91 16.45 1.87
N MET A 169 8.37 15.63 2.78
CA MET A 169 7.40 16.09 3.77
C MET A 169 8.00 17.15 4.71
N GLN A 170 9.25 16.98 5.14
CA GLN A 170 9.95 17.95 5.99
C GLN A 170 10.16 19.30 5.29
N SER A 171 10.45 19.31 3.99
CA SER A 171 10.55 20.56 3.21
C SER A 171 9.22 21.34 3.14
N LEU A 172 8.10 20.65 3.44
CA LEU A 172 6.76 21.23 3.55
C LEU A 172 6.31 21.47 5.01
N GLY A 173 7.24 21.41 5.97
CA GLY A 173 6.98 21.74 7.37
C GLY A 173 6.63 20.54 8.26
N ALA A 174 6.62 19.32 7.73
CA ALA A 174 6.40 18.14 8.55
C ALA A 174 7.57 17.88 9.50
N ARG A 175 7.29 17.25 10.63
CA ARG A 175 8.31 16.77 11.58
C ARG A 175 8.18 15.26 11.73
N PRO A 176 9.27 14.48 11.54
CA PRO A 176 9.23 13.02 11.64
C PRO A 176 8.57 12.51 12.92
N SER A 177 8.83 13.18 14.06
CA SER A 177 8.24 12.81 15.36
C SER A 177 6.70 12.91 15.44
N ARG A 178 6.05 13.57 14.47
CA ARG A 178 4.58 13.71 14.39
C ARG A 178 3.96 12.87 13.29
N ILE A 179 4.80 12.24 12.44
CA ILE A 179 4.29 11.45 11.31
C ILE A 179 3.65 10.17 11.82
N VAL A 180 2.40 9.96 11.40
CA VAL A 180 1.69 8.69 11.50
C VAL A 180 1.84 7.96 10.18
N GLY A 181 2.27 6.70 10.21
CA GLY A 181 2.52 5.89 9.02
C GLY A 181 1.69 4.62 8.99
N GLY A 182 1.18 4.25 7.81
CA GLY A 182 0.52 2.98 7.52
C GLY A 182 1.26 2.22 6.44
N LEU A 183 1.62 0.96 6.70
CA LEU A 183 2.20 0.04 5.71
C LEU A 183 1.14 -1.00 5.34
N GLY A 184 0.78 -1.05 4.07
CA GLY A 184 -0.28 -1.90 3.55
C GLY A 184 0.16 -3.31 3.17
N PRO A 185 -0.75 -4.09 2.54
CA PRO A 185 -0.48 -5.46 2.11
C PRO A 185 0.71 -5.55 1.18
N ALA A 186 1.57 -6.53 1.42
CA ALA A 186 2.76 -6.80 0.61
C ALA A 186 3.09 -8.29 0.62
N ILE A 187 4.10 -8.70 -0.14
CA ILE A 187 4.54 -10.09 -0.13
C ILE A 187 5.12 -10.47 1.24
N ALA A 188 4.67 -11.58 1.80
CA ALA A 188 5.18 -12.09 3.08
C ALA A 188 6.66 -12.47 2.98
N ALA A 189 7.44 -12.17 4.03
CA ALA A 189 8.87 -12.49 4.10
C ALA A 189 9.15 -13.97 3.80
N ALA A 190 8.38 -14.90 4.37
CA ALA A 190 8.51 -16.34 4.15
C ALA A 190 8.32 -16.80 2.70
N ARG A 191 7.80 -15.93 1.83
CA ARG A 191 7.51 -16.20 0.42
C ARG A 191 8.27 -15.31 -0.55
N TYR A 192 9.05 -14.36 -0.02
CA TYR A 192 9.82 -13.43 -0.83
C TYR A 192 11.28 -13.88 -0.94
N GLN A 193 11.48 -15.00 -1.63
CA GLN A 193 12.82 -15.49 -1.95
C GLN A 193 13.50 -14.54 -2.96
N VAL A 194 14.74 -14.17 -2.67
CA VAL A 194 15.56 -13.25 -3.48
C VAL A 194 16.93 -13.84 -3.79
N GLY A 195 17.56 -13.33 -4.84
CA GLY A 195 18.89 -13.75 -5.30
C GLY A 195 20.03 -12.97 -4.64
N PRO A 196 21.29 -13.32 -5.02
CA PRO A 196 22.51 -12.66 -4.53
C PRO A 196 22.56 -11.16 -4.86
N ASP A 197 22.02 -10.76 -5.98
CA ASP A 197 21.93 -9.37 -6.44
C ASP A 197 21.12 -8.50 -5.45
N VAL A 198 19.97 -8.99 -5.04
CA VAL A 198 19.11 -8.31 -4.04
C VAL A 198 19.77 -8.35 -2.68
N GLN A 199 20.31 -9.50 -2.28
CA GLN A 199 21.03 -9.65 -1.01
C GLN A 199 22.16 -8.61 -0.89
N GLN A 200 23.02 -8.51 -1.90
CA GLN A 200 24.11 -7.55 -1.91
C GLN A 200 23.62 -6.09 -1.86
N ALA A 201 22.56 -5.77 -2.60
CA ALA A 201 21.97 -4.42 -2.59
C ALA A 201 21.43 -4.06 -1.21
N VAL A 202 20.71 -4.97 -0.55
CA VAL A 202 20.15 -4.77 0.80
C VAL A 202 21.28 -4.63 1.83
N THR A 203 22.26 -5.53 1.82
CA THR A 203 23.40 -5.46 2.75
C THR A 203 24.22 -4.18 2.57
N ARG A 204 24.42 -3.73 1.33
CA ARG A 204 25.13 -2.46 1.06
C ARG A 204 24.36 -1.24 1.55
N SER A 205 23.03 -1.25 1.40
CA SER A 205 22.19 -0.11 1.79
C SER A 205 21.98 0.00 3.30
N PHE A 206 21.83 -1.13 3.99
CA PHE A 206 21.43 -1.16 5.41
C PHE A 206 22.56 -1.60 6.36
N GLY A 207 23.70 -2.06 5.80
CA GLY A 207 24.81 -2.53 6.64
C GLY A 207 24.38 -3.66 7.59
N PRO A 208 24.83 -3.62 8.87
CA PRO A 208 24.49 -4.64 9.86
C PRO A 208 22.99 -4.74 10.17
N ALA A 209 22.20 -3.67 9.94
CA ALA A 209 20.76 -3.70 10.16
C ALA A 209 20.03 -4.64 9.20
N ALA A 210 20.65 -5.00 8.06
CA ALA A 210 20.07 -5.93 7.09
C ALA A 210 19.73 -7.30 7.70
N ASP A 211 20.48 -7.77 8.71
CA ASP A 211 20.28 -9.06 9.36
C ASP A 211 18.90 -9.18 10.07
N ALA A 212 18.26 -8.06 10.35
CA ALA A 212 16.93 -8.03 10.97
C ALA A 212 15.80 -8.40 9.98
N PHE A 213 16.00 -8.24 8.67
CA PHE A 213 14.96 -8.43 7.65
C PHE A 213 15.42 -9.18 6.39
N LEU A 214 16.68 -9.65 6.37
CA LEU A 214 17.22 -10.50 5.31
C LEU A 214 17.83 -11.76 5.92
N ARG A 215 17.26 -12.92 5.61
CA ARG A 215 17.69 -14.21 6.17
C ARG A 215 18.02 -15.19 5.05
N THR A 216 18.98 -16.08 5.28
CA THR A 216 19.23 -17.20 4.36
C THR A 216 17.96 -18.06 4.24
N ASP A 217 17.65 -18.51 3.02
CA ASP A 217 16.56 -19.44 2.81
C ASP A 217 17.05 -20.86 3.10
N PRO A 218 16.53 -21.54 4.16
CA PRO A 218 16.98 -22.88 4.51
C PRO A 218 16.62 -23.94 3.46
N SER A 219 15.63 -23.65 2.60
CA SER A 219 15.17 -24.57 1.55
C SER A 219 15.94 -24.43 0.24
N ALA A 220 16.74 -23.35 0.07
CA ALA A 220 17.41 -23.06 -1.20
C ALA A 220 18.80 -22.42 -0.97
N PRO A 221 19.90 -23.20 -1.03
CA PRO A 221 21.26 -22.66 -0.91
C PRO A 221 21.53 -21.51 -1.87
N GLY A 222 22.16 -20.43 -1.38
CA GLY A 222 22.45 -19.24 -2.15
C GLY A 222 21.23 -18.36 -2.46
N ARG A 223 20.14 -18.55 -1.70
CA ARG A 223 18.95 -17.70 -1.72
C ARG A 223 18.67 -17.13 -0.35
N TRP A 224 17.91 -16.04 -0.31
CA TRP A 224 17.53 -15.34 0.91
C TRP A 224 16.03 -15.06 0.90
N LEU A 225 15.49 -14.85 2.08
CA LEU A 225 14.12 -14.38 2.33
C LEU A 225 14.20 -12.94 2.81
N LEU A 226 13.50 -12.03 2.12
CA LEU A 226 13.50 -10.61 2.42
C LEU A 226 12.15 -10.16 3.01
N ASP A 227 12.19 -9.54 4.19
CA ASP A 227 11.04 -8.87 4.81
C ASP A 227 10.99 -7.40 4.41
N LEU A 228 10.16 -7.08 3.40
CA LEU A 228 10.00 -5.69 2.94
C LEU A 228 9.30 -4.80 3.97
N TRP A 229 8.40 -5.34 4.80
CA TRP A 229 7.77 -4.55 5.86
C TRP A 229 8.81 -4.14 6.91
N ALA A 230 9.60 -5.09 7.38
CA ALA A 230 10.64 -4.81 8.37
C ALA A 230 11.70 -3.84 7.85
N ALA A 231 12.13 -3.97 6.59
CA ALA A 231 13.07 -3.07 5.94
C ALA A 231 12.53 -1.62 5.86
N ASN A 232 11.27 -1.45 5.45
CA ASN A 232 10.66 -0.12 5.36
C ASN A 232 10.33 0.48 6.73
N ARG A 233 9.93 -0.33 7.73
CA ARG A 233 9.80 0.13 9.12
C ARG A 233 11.13 0.63 9.66
N HIS A 234 12.22 -0.11 9.40
CA HIS A 234 13.55 0.33 9.78
C HIS A 234 13.91 1.66 9.11
N ALA A 235 13.73 1.77 7.78
CA ALA A 235 14.02 3.00 7.05
C ALA A 235 13.24 4.22 7.58
N LEU A 236 11.95 4.07 7.90
CA LEU A 236 11.15 5.13 8.49
C LEU A 236 11.63 5.53 9.88
N ARG A 237 12.01 4.57 10.74
CA ARG A 237 12.55 4.85 12.07
C ARG A 237 13.86 5.61 12.01
N GLU A 238 14.73 5.28 11.08
CA GLU A 238 16.00 6.00 10.87
C GLU A 238 15.77 7.48 10.47
N THR A 239 14.61 7.82 9.89
CA THR A 239 14.25 9.24 9.64
C THR A 239 13.69 9.95 10.87
N GLY A 240 13.50 9.27 11.99
CA GLY A 240 12.95 9.81 13.23
C GLY A 240 11.43 9.62 13.39
N VAL A 241 10.77 8.84 12.54
CA VAL A 241 9.37 8.46 12.74
C VAL A 241 9.28 7.47 13.91
N PRO A 242 8.47 7.74 14.96
CA PRO A 242 8.38 6.87 16.13
C PRO A 242 7.81 5.49 15.76
N ALA A 243 8.41 4.43 16.29
CA ALA A 243 7.95 3.06 16.03
C ALA A 243 6.46 2.84 16.40
N SER A 244 6.00 3.52 17.47
CA SER A 244 4.59 3.46 17.92
C SER A 244 3.60 4.13 16.96
N GLN A 245 4.09 4.93 16.03
CA GLN A 245 3.26 5.59 15.00
C GLN A 245 3.33 4.89 13.64
N ILE A 246 4.04 3.77 13.53
CA ILE A 246 4.14 2.98 12.29
C ILE A 246 3.24 1.75 12.41
N HIS A 247 2.10 1.78 11.73
CA HIS A 247 1.07 0.76 11.74
C HIS A 247 1.21 -0.16 10.52
N THR A 248 1.62 -1.39 10.72
CA THR A 248 1.78 -2.38 9.65
C THR A 248 0.58 -3.32 9.61
N THR A 249 0.08 -3.60 8.41
CA THR A 249 -0.84 -4.72 8.22
C THR A 249 -0.05 -6.03 8.09
N ASP A 250 -0.55 -7.09 8.69
CA ASP A 250 0.04 -8.42 8.56
C ASP A 250 -0.65 -9.24 7.44
N LEU A 251 -1.29 -8.57 6.48
CA LEU A 251 -2.02 -9.20 5.38
C LEU A 251 -1.11 -9.38 4.16
N PRO A 252 -0.73 -10.64 3.83
CA PRO A 252 0.13 -10.90 2.70
C PRO A 252 -0.61 -10.83 1.37
N THR A 253 0.13 -10.44 0.31
CA THR A 253 -0.32 -10.63 -1.07
C THR A 253 -0.15 -12.09 -1.52
N GLY A 254 -0.90 -12.47 -2.58
CA GLY A 254 -0.83 -13.81 -3.16
C GLY A 254 -1.73 -14.84 -2.50
N PRO A 255 -1.69 -16.09 -3.00
CA PRO A 255 -2.54 -17.17 -2.50
C PRO A 255 -2.18 -17.53 -1.05
N PRO A 256 -3.09 -18.18 -0.30
CA PRO A 256 -2.77 -18.72 1.01
C PRO A 256 -1.57 -19.67 0.91
N PRO A 257 -0.78 -19.83 1.97
CA PRO A 257 0.12 -20.97 2.07
C PRO A 257 -0.71 -22.26 1.89
N PRO A 258 -0.16 -23.32 1.23
CA PRO A 258 -0.86 -24.58 1.16
C PRO A 258 -1.25 -24.99 2.60
N ALA A 259 -2.53 -25.28 2.81
CA ALA A 259 -2.99 -25.77 4.09
C ALA A 259 -2.18 -27.03 4.44
N ALA A 260 -1.71 -27.12 5.69
CA ALA A 260 -1.26 -28.40 6.20
C ALA A 260 -2.36 -29.43 5.92
N PRO A 261 -2.01 -30.69 5.54
CA PRO A 261 -2.99 -31.69 5.15
C PRO A 261 -4.02 -31.88 6.27
N VAL A 262 -5.16 -31.25 6.13
CA VAL A 262 -6.34 -31.45 6.95
C VAL A 262 -7.11 -32.63 6.33
N HIS A 263 -7.38 -33.62 7.10
CA HIS A 263 -8.31 -34.69 6.72
C HIS A 263 -9.64 -34.08 6.28
N PRO A 264 -10.25 -34.51 5.16
CA PRO A 264 -11.45 -33.90 4.63
C PRO A 264 -12.66 -34.26 5.49
N THR A 265 -13.05 -33.38 6.38
CA THR A 265 -14.31 -33.50 7.12
C THR A 265 -15.03 -32.15 7.11
N SER A 266 -15.36 -31.63 5.96
CA SER A 266 -16.55 -30.82 5.64
C SER A 266 -16.43 -30.24 4.24
N PRO A 267 -17.48 -30.26 3.41
CA PRO A 267 -17.49 -29.56 2.15
C PRO A 267 -17.46 -28.05 2.43
N ALA A 268 -16.52 -27.36 1.78
CA ALA A 268 -16.46 -25.90 1.82
C ALA A 268 -17.78 -25.34 1.25
N ASP A 269 -18.50 -24.56 2.04
CA ASP A 269 -19.68 -23.83 1.61
C ASP A 269 -19.25 -22.72 0.61
N PRO A 270 -19.64 -22.79 -0.68
CA PRO A 270 -19.24 -21.82 -1.68
C PRO A 270 -19.93 -20.44 -1.50
N ALA A 271 -20.80 -20.28 -0.51
CA ALA A 271 -21.58 -19.08 -0.28
C ALA A 271 -21.15 -18.28 0.97
N SER A 272 -20.07 -18.66 1.64
CA SER A 272 -19.57 -17.84 2.76
C SER A 272 -19.05 -16.49 2.24
N PRO A 273 -19.48 -15.35 2.82
CA PRO A 273 -18.89 -14.05 2.44
C PRO A 273 -17.38 -14.15 2.65
N MET A 274 -16.62 -13.87 1.57
CA MET A 274 -15.16 -14.04 1.59
C MET A 274 -14.60 -13.26 2.77
N ASP A 275 -14.04 -14.02 3.75
CA ASP A 275 -13.31 -13.42 4.86
C ASP A 275 -12.18 -12.56 4.27
N PRO A 276 -12.23 -11.25 4.43
CA PRO A 276 -11.25 -10.32 3.83
C PRO A 276 -9.85 -10.46 4.41
N THR A 277 -9.68 -11.24 5.48
CA THR A 277 -8.38 -11.62 6.02
C THR A 277 -7.83 -12.88 5.40
N SER A 278 -8.62 -13.59 4.58
CA SER A 278 -8.15 -14.79 3.87
C SER A 278 -7.06 -14.45 2.85
N PRO A 279 -5.99 -15.22 2.80
CA PRO A 279 -4.97 -15.12 1.77
C PRO A 279 -5.59 -15.32 0.38
N GLY A 280 -5.22 -14.45 -0.59
CA GLY A 280 -5.80 -14.44 -1.95
C GLY A 280 -6.66 -13.21 -2.25
N HIS A 281 -6.88 -12.33 -1.25
CA HIS A 281 -7.63 -11.07 -1.43
C HIS A 281 -6.85 -9.98 -2.16
N PHE A 282 -5.53 -10.15 -2.31
CA PHE A 282 -4.67 -9.14 -2.92
C PHE A 282 -3.93 -9.73 -4.13
N PHE A 283 -3.79 -8.94 -5.20
CA PHE A 283 -2.98 -9.32 -6.35
C PHE A 283 -1.53 -9.53 -5.96
N SER A 284 -0.87 -10.49 -6.63
CA SER A 284 0.55 -10.76 -6.47
C SER A 284 1.22 -11.04 -7.79
N ASP A 285 2.20 -10.23 -8.14
CA ASP A 285 3.03 -10.38 -9.33
C ASP A 285 4.03 -11.54 -9.22
N ARG A 286 4.38 -11.93 -7.99
CA ARG A 286 5.26 -13.06 -7.71
C ARG A 286 4.60 -14.40 -8.08
N PHE A 287 3.28 -14.51 -7.85
CA PHE A 287 2.59 -15.80 -7.98
C PHE A 287 1.78 -15.93 -9.26
N VAL A 288 1.34 -14.81 -9.83
CA VAL A 288 0.50 -14.81 -11.04
C VAL A 288 0.99 -13.70 -11.98
N ARG A 289 1.43 -14.05 -13.19
CA ARG A 289 1.82 -13.11 -14.25
C ARG A 289 1.11 -13.46 -15.55
N PRO A 290 0.47 -12.46 -16.20
CA PRO A 290 0.22 -11.10 -15.72
C PRO A 290 -0.77 -11.09 -14.55
N CYS A 291 -0.85 -9.98 -13.81
CA CYS A 291 -1.86 -9.81 -12.76
C CYS A 291 -2.29 -8.34 -12.63
N GLY A 292 -3.42 -8.11 -11.96
CA GLY A 292 -3.89 -6.77 -11.64
C GLY A 292 -3.02 -6.06 -10.60
N ARG A 293 -3.37 -4.78 -10.35
CA ARG A 293 -2.73 -3.96 -9.30
C ARG A 293 -3.79 -3.46 -8.32
N LEU A 294 -3.44 -3.50 -7.05
CA LEU A 294 -4.13 -2.83 -5.96
C LEU A 294 -3.80 -1.34 -6.00
N ALA A 295 -4.63 -0.51 -5.37
CA ALA A 295 -4.29 0.89 -5.12
C ALA A 295 -4.26 1.18 -3.63
N LEU A 296 -3.18 1.84 -3.16
CA LEU A 296 -3.23 2.72 -2.01
C LEU A 296 -3.72 4.07 -2.50
N VAL A 297 -4.80 4.58 -1.92
CA VAL A 297 -5.28 5.95 -2.17
C VAL A 297 -5.42 6.68 -0.86
N ALA A 298 -5.02 7.96 -0.85
CA ALA A 298 -5.14 8.79 0.35
C ALA A 298 -5.39 10.26 0.01
N ARG A 299 -6.11 10.95 0.91
CA ARG A 299 -6.32 12.40 0.86
C ARG A 299 -6.32 13.01 2.26
N LEU A 300 -5.99 14.27 2.35
CA LEU A 300 -6.24 15.09 3.53
C LEU A 300 -7.74 15.33 3.68
N ARG A 301 -8.26 15.24 4.89
CA ARG A 301 -9.63 15.66 5.19
C ARG A 301 -9.69 17.18 5.27
N ALA A 302 -10.79 17.77 4.82
CA ALA A 302 -11.00 19.20 4.99
C ALA A 302 -11.11 19.53 6.51
N PRO A 303 -10.56 20.67 6.95
CA PRO A 303 -10.76 21.12 8.33
C PRO A 303 -12.25 21.16 8.69
N GLY A 304 -12.64 20.54 9.80
CA GLY A 304 -14.04 20.54 10.29
C GLY A 304 -14.95 19.44 9.72
N ALA A 305 -14.47 18.55 8.86
CA ALA A 305 -15.22 17.37 8.45
C ALA A 305 -15.23 16.33 9.59
N ASN A 306 -16.37 16.19 10.28
CA ASN A 306 -16.56 15.16 11.29
C ASN A 306 -16.45 13.77 10.67
N SER A 307 -15.87 12.83 11.43
CA SER A 307 -15.69 11.43 11.04
C SER A 307 -17.00 10.69 10.70
N GLU A 308 -18.15 11.24 11.08
CA GLU A 308 -19.47 10.65 10.87
C GLU A 308 -20.08 10.93 9.48
N ASN A 309 -19.58 11.92 8.72
CA ASN A 309 -20.14 12.33 7.42
C ASN A 309 -19.30 11.92 6.20
N VAL A 310 -18.21 11.19 6.38
CA VAL A 310 -17.46 10.61 5.25
C VAL A 310 -17.90 9.16 5.14
N THR A 311 -18.83 8.89 4.22
CA THR A 311 -19.17 7.53 3.79
C THR A 311 -17.91 6.89 3.18
N LEU A 312 -17.12 6.22 3.98
CA LEU A 312 -16.20 5.16 3.63
C LEU A 312 -16.71 3.88 4.27
#